data_3fc220c689944bb59cd020e63f491650
#
_entry.id   3fc220c689944bb59cd020e63f491650
#
_cell.length_a   1.000
_cell.length_b   1.000
_cell.length_c   1.000
_cell.angle_alpha   90.00
_cell.angle_beta   90.00
_cell.angle_gamma   90.00
#
_symmetry.space_group_name_H-M   'P 1'
#
loop_
_entity.id
_entity.type
_entity.pdbx_description
1 polymer ?
#
loop_
_entity_poly.entity_id
_entity_poly.type
_entity_poly.pdbx_seq_one_letter_code
_entity_poly.pdbx_strand_id
1 'polypeptide(L)'
;MKTFAVFGDPIAHSVSPRLHNKAIADLALDALYTRVLLKDGNELINKFRFLKLNGANVTLPHKEFALNLADDASETAQKIGSANTLVLKNEKIYAYNTDAPGFLKAIANFKEAKSAIILGAGGTANALAYALKSQNIDVCILNRSKARLDKFKDHYECFSW
;
A
#
# COMPACT_ATOMS: atom_id res chain seq x y z
N MET A 1 22.36 7.27 11.74
CA MET A 1 20.92 7.01 12.04
C MET A 1 20.11 7.02 10.75
N LYS A 2 19.34 5.98 10.45
CA LYS A 2 18.40 5.93 9.31
C LYS A 2 17.04 6.48 9.73
N THR A 3 16.35 7.17 8.82
CA THR A 3 15.04 7.77 9.12
C THR A 3 13.97 7.21 8.18
N PHE A 4 12.85 6.82 8.75
CA PHE A 4 11.69 6.27 8.06
C PHE A 4 10.41 6.99 8.48
N ALA A 5 9.37 6.93 7.64
CA ALA A 5 8.10 7.55 7.95
C ALA A 5 6.90 6.78 7.38
N VAL A 6 5.70 7.12 7.85
CA VAL A 6 4.46 6.83 7.15
C VAL A 6 3.80 8.15 6.72
N PHE A 7 3.47 8.25 5.42
CA PHE A 7 2.71 9.36 4.84
C PHE A 7 1.23 9.00 4.72
N GLY A 8 0.36 9.95 4.98
CA GLY A 8 -1.09 9.81 4.80
C GLY A 8 -1.87 11.05 5.24
N ASP A 9 -3.18 11.05 4.97
CA ASP A 9 -4.12 12.09 5.43
C ASP A 9 -5.51 11.49 5.67
N PRO A 10 -6.02 11.47 6.92
CA PRO A 10 -5.35 11.80 8.18
C PRO A 10 -4.32 10.72 8.61
N ILE A 11 -3.28 11.10 9.34
CA ILE A 11 -2.21 10.17 9.75
C ILE A 11 -2.00 10.08 11.27
N ALA A 12 -2.58 10.99 12.04
CA ALA A 12 -2.36 11.07 13.49
C ALA A 12 -2.67 9.79 14.27
N HIS A 13 -3.67 9.03 13.80
CA HIS A 13 -4.12 7.77 14.41
C HIS A 13 -3.26 6.54 14.04
N SER A 14 -2.32 6.68 13.10
CA SER A 14 -1.51 5.54 12.65
C SER A 14 -0.68 4.94 13.80
N VAL A 15 -0.75 3.62 13.96
CA VAL A 15 0.05 2.85 14.92
C VAL A 15 1.40 2.40 14.36
N SER A 16 1.66 2.63 13.07
CA SER A 16 2.90 2.21 12.41
C SER A 16 4.17 2.64 13.14
N PRO A 17 4.30 3.88 13.66
CA PRO A 17 5.50 4.25 14.41
C PRO A 17 5.72 3.43 15.67
N ARG A 18 4.66 3.01 16.36
CA ARG A 18 4.78 2.16 17.56
C ARG A 18 5.32 0.77 17.18
N LEU A 19 4.81 0.19 16.11
CA LEU A 19 5.23 -1.13 15.62
C LEU A 19 6.68 -1.09 15.11
N HIS A 20 7.00 -0.15 14.23
CA HIS A 20 8.33 -0.06 13.62
C HIS A 20 9.41 0.32 14.64
N ASN A 21 9.16 1.30 15.53
CA ASN A 21 10.15 1.68 16.54
C ASN A 21 10.37 0.57 17.58
N LYS A 22 9.33 -0.24 17.89
CA LYS A 22 9.53 -1.42 18.73
C LYS A 22 10.44 -2.44 18.05
N ALA A 23 10.21 -2.74 16.78
CA ALA A 23 11.06 -3.65 16.00
C ALA A 23 12.49 -3.08 15.84
N ILE A 24 12.64 -1.78 15.59
CA ILE A 24 13.94 -1.10 15.52
C ILE A 24 14.71 -1.27 16.82
N ALA A 25 14.05 -1.07 17.97
CA ALA A 25 14.67 -1.24 19.28
C ALA A 25 15.05 -2.71 19.55
N ASP A 26 14.16 -3.66 19.27
CA ASP A 26 14.41 -5.10 19.50
C ASP A 26 15.57 -5.63 18.66
N LEU A 27 15.75 -5.06 17.46
CA LEU A 27 16.84 -5.41 16.55
C LEU A 27 18.10 -4.55 16.75
N ALA A 28 18.12 -3.67 17.75
CA ALA A 28 19.21 -2.73 18.05
C ALA A 28 19.68 -1.93 16.82
N LEU A 29 18.73 -1.51 15.96
CA LEU A 29 19.02 -0.74 14.75
C LEU A 29 19.16 0.76 15.07
N ASP A 30 20.15 1.42 14.47
CA ASP A 30 20.30 2.89 14.51
C ASP A 30 19.34 3.55 13.53
N ALA A 31 18.05 3.61 13.91
CA ALA A 31 16.98 4.09 13.05
C ALA A 31 15.81 4.72 13.85
N LEU A 32 15.01 5.53 13.17
CA LEU A 32 13.79 6.14 13.70
C LEU A 32 12.66 6.07 12.67
N TYR A 33 11.45 5.81 13.14
CA TYR A 33 10.25 5.81 12.32
C TYR A 33 9.22 6.81 12.86
N THR A 34 8.65 7.67 12.00
CA THR A 34 7.71 8.73 12.37
C THR A 34 6.45 8.77 11.49
N ARG A 35 5.54 9.72 11.78
CA ARG A 35 4.38 10.07 10.94
C ARG A 35 4.64 11.38 10.21
N VAL A 36 4.17 11.46 8.98
CA VAL A 36 4.20 12.71 8.20
C VAL A 36 2.83 12.94 7.58
N LEU A 37 2.17 14.01 7.99
CA LEU A 37 0.94 14.45 7.34
C LEU A 37 1.27 14.96 5.93
N LEU A 38 0.60 14.39 4.93
CA LEU A 38 0.74 14.78 3.54
C LEU A 38 -0.64 15.17 3.01
N LYS A 39 -0.90 16.44 2.81
CA LYS A 39 -2.19 16.93 2.30
C LYS A 39 -2.30 16.82 0.79
N ASP A 40 -1.21 17.09 0.07
CA ASP A 40 -1.12 16.96 -1.38
C ASP A 40 -0.16 15.80 -1.75
N GLY A 41 -0.68 14.80 -2.45
CA GLY A 41 0.10 13.64 -2.90
C GLY A 41 1.22 13.99 -3.86
N ASN A 42 1.10 15.09 -4.62
CA ASN A 42 2.15 15.55 -5.53
C ASN A 42 3.43 15.99 -4.79
N GLU A 43 3.31 16.37 -3.52
CA GLU A 43 4.47 16.74 -2.69
C GLU A 43 5.21 15.54 -2.08
N LEU A 44 4.74 14.31 -2.29
CA LEU A 44 5.26 13.11 -1.64
C LEU A 44 6.78 12.97 -1.77
N ILE A 45 7.28 13.01 -2.99
CA ILE A 45 8.71 12.80 -3.28
C ILE A 45 9.55 13.98 -2.78
N ASN A 46 9.05 15.19 -2.92
CA ASN A 46 9.74 16.38 -2.41
C ASN A 46 9.89 16.31 -0.88
N LYS A 47 8.83 15.97 -0.16
CA LYS A 47 8.88 15.77 1.31
C LYS A 47 9.76 14.59 1.71
N PHE A 48 9.71 13.48 0.97
CA PHE A 48 10.58 12.33 1.20
C PHE A 48 12.06 12.74 1.13
N ARG A 49 12.46 13.47 0.09
CA ARG A 49 13.83 13.96 -0.11
C ARG A 49 14.21 15.04 0.91
N PHE A 50 13.32 16.02 1.15
CA PHE A 50 13.54 17.09 2.14
C PHE A 50 13.81 16.53 3.54
N LEU A 51 13.05 15.53 3.97
CA LEU A 51 13.22 14.87 5.27
C LEU A 51 14.35 13.84 5.28
N LYS A 52 15.10 13.69 4.19
CA LYS A 52 16.23 12.75 4.03
C LYS A 52 15.85 11.31 4.44
N LEU A 53 14.68 10.87 4.06
CA LEU A 53 14.19 9.54 4.42
C LEU A 53 14.95 8.43 3.65
N ASN A 54 15.24 7.34 4.33
CA ASN A 54 15.78 6.11 3.72
C ASN A 54 14.68 5.21 3.15
N GLY A 55 13.46 5.37 3.63
CA GLY A 55 12.28 4.68 3.16
C GLY A 55 11.02 5.21 3.82
N ALA A 56 9.87 4.89 3.26
CA ALA A 56 8.59 5.30 3.81
C ALA A 56 7.49 4.30 3.49
N ASN A 57 6.51 4.20 4.37
CA ASN A 57 5.21 3.67 4.00
C ASN A 57 4.29 4.81 3.52
N VAL A 58 3.36 4.47 2.66
CA VAL A 58 2.34 5.39 2.17
C VAL A 58 0.97 4.76 2.35
N THR A 59 0.05 5.51 2.96
CA THR A 59 -1.33 5.08 3.14
C THR A 59 -2.31 6.03 2.46
N LEU A 60 -3.60 5.86 2.72
CA LEU A 60 -4.66 6.67 2.12
C LEU A 60 -4.41 8.17 2.28
N PRO A 61 -4.71 8.98 1.26
CA PRO A 61 -5.19 8.61 -0.07
C PRO A 61 -4.05 8.49 -1.12
N HIS A 62 -2.79 8.41 -0.73
CA HIS A 62 -1.62 8.72 -1.55
C HIS A 62 -0.92 7.51 -2.21
N LYS A 63 -1.49 6.30 -2.15
CA LYS A 63 -0.83 5.08 -2.68
C LYS A 63 -0.63 5.10 -4.21
N GLU A 64 -1.54 5.73 -4.96
CA GLU A 64 -1.39 5.90 -6.42
C GLU A 64 -0.29 6.93 -6.73
N PHE A 65 -0.20 8.03 -5.98
CA PHE A 65 0.90 8.99 -6.09
C PHE A 65 2.26 8.33 -5.79
N ALA A 66 2.32 7.45 -4.78
CA ALA A 66 3.56 6.74 -4.44
C ALA A 66 4.07 5.86 -5.61
N LEU A 67 3.15 5.25 -6.36
CA LEU A 67 3.51 4.49 -7.57
C LEU A 67 3.98 5.41 -8.69
N ASN A 68 3.19 6.45 -8.98
CA ASN A 68 3.38 7.29 -10.19
C ASN A 68 4.58 8.24 -10.07
N LEU A 69 4.97 8.64 -8.86
CA LEU A 69 6.03 9.60 -8.62
C LEU A 69 7.39 8.96 -8.27
N ALA A 70 7.44 7.65 -8.06
CA ALA A 70 8.69 6.94 -7.82
C ALA A 70 9.53 6.84 -9.10
N ASP A 71 10.86 6.73 -8.95
CA ASP A 71 11.78 6.58 -10.09
C ASP A 71 11.62 5.20 -10.77
N ASP A 72 11.19 4.18 -10.01
CA ASP A 72 10.95 2.82 -10.51
C ASP A 72 9.96 2.09 -9.58
N ALA A 73 9.32 1.03 -10.06
CA ALA A 73 8.34 0.29 -9.29
C ALA A 73 8.41 -1.21 -9.58
N SER A 74 8.13 -2.02 -8.54
CA SER A 74 8.01 -3.46 -8.70
C SER A 74 6.85 -3.82 -9.62
N GLU A 75 6.98 -4.93 -10.36
CA GLU A 75 5.92 -5.46 -11.23
C GLU A 75 4.58 -5.63 -10.48
N THR A 76 4.64 -6.10 -9.24
CA THR A 76 3.45 -6.22 -8.38
C THR A 76 2.79 -4.87 -8.10
N ALA A 77 3.55 -3.83 -7.78
CA ALA A 77 3.00 -2.49 -7.55
C ALA A 77 2.36 -1.92 -8.83
N GLN A 78 2.99 -2.14 -9.98
CA GLN A 78 2.46 -1.73 -11.29
C GLN A 78 1.15 -2.44 -11.62
N LYS A 79 1.08 -3.77 -11.47
CA LYS A 79 -0.15 -4.56 -11.70
C LYS A 79 -1.30 -4.20 -10.76
N ILE A 80 -0.99 -3.84 -9.52
CA ILE A 80 -1.98 -3.38 -8.54
C ILE A 80 -2.43 -1.93 -8.82
N GLY A 81 -1.59 -1.12 -9.48
CA GLY A 81 -1.85 0.30 -9.71
C GLY A 81 -1.65 1.17 -8.46
N SER A 82 -0.91 0.69 -7.46
CA SER A 82 -0.62 1.46 -6.24
C SER A 82 0.59 0.92 -5.49
N ALA A 83 1.28 1.78 -4.73
CA ALA A 83 2.37 1.42 -3.85
C ALA A 83 2.12 1.90 -2.42
N ASN A 84 2.52 1.11 -1.44
CA ASN A 84 2.44 1.45 -0.02
C ASN A 84 3.81 1.53 0.65
N THR A 85 4.89 1.30 -0.10
CA THR A 85 6.26 1.26 0.44
C THR A 85 7.21 1.89 -0.57
N LEU A 86 7.98 2.88 -0.12
CA LEU A 86 9.03 3.55 -0.86
C LEU A 86 10.40 3.24 -0.23
N VAL A 87 11.40 2.94 -1.04
CA VAL A 87 12.76 2.65 -0.60
C VAL A 87 13.74 3.49 -1.39
N LEU A 88 14.61 4.23 -0.70
CA LEU A 88 15.72 4.94 -1.32
C LEU A 88 16.89 3.97 -1.51
N LYS A 89 17.33 3.79 -2.75
CA LYS A 89 18.49 2.98 -3.12
C LYS A 89 19.23 3.65 -4.28
N ASN A 90 20.53 3.90 -4.10
CA ASN A 90 21.38 4.54 -5.11
C ASN A 90 20.74 5.83 -5.65
N GLU A 91 20.28 6.71 -4.75
CA GLU A 91 19.61 7.99 -5.02
C GLU A 91 18.26 7.90 -5.77
N LYS A 92 17.82 6.70 -6.14
CA LYS A 92 16.51 6.42 -6.74
C LYS A 92 15.52 5.93 -5.70
N ILE A 93 14.26 6.32 -5.86
CA ILE A 93 13.15 5.89 -5.03
C ILE A 93 12.39 4.78 -5.75
N TYR A 94 12.36 3.60 -5.15
CA TYR A 94 11.67 2.42 -5.66
C TYR A 94 10.35 2.23 -4.93
N ALA A 95 9.27 1.98 -5.67
CA ALA A 95 7.94 1.75 -5.14
C ALA A 95 7.58 0.25 -5.09
N TYR A 96 7.02 -0.17 -3.98
CA TYR A 96 6.57 -1.54 -3.74
C TYR A 96 5.15 -1.57 -3.20
N ASN A 97 4.45 -2.70 -3.40
CA ASN A 97 3.20 -2.98 -2.72
C ASN A 97 3.35 -4.23 -1.84
N THR A 98 3.25 -4.03 -0.54
CA THR A 98 3.35 -5.10 0.47
C THR A 98 1.97 -5.54 1.00
N ASP A 99 0.88 -4.89 0.60
CA ASP A 99 -0.48 -5.25 1.03
C ASP A 99 -0.87 -6.63 0.48
N ALA A 100 -0.61 -6.88 -0.81
CA ALA A 100 -0.95 -8.15 -1.45
C ALA A 100 -0.25 -9.35 -0.82
N PRO A 101 1.10 -9.40 -0.70
CA PRO A 101 1.78 -10.52 -0.05
C PRO A 101 1.46 -10.62 1.45
N GLY A 102 1.24 -9.49 2.13
CA GLY A 102 0.82 -9.47 3.53
C GLY A 102 -0.55 -10.11 3.73
N PHE A 103 -1.51 -9.77 2.87
CA PHE A 103 -2.83 -10.36 2.89
C PHE A 103 -2.80 -11.88 2.63
N LEU A 104 -2.06 -12.34 1.62
CA LEU A 104 -1.93 -13.77 1.34
C LEU A 104 -1.37 -14.55 2.52
N LYS A 105 -0.41 -13.98 3.24
CA LYS A 105 0.10 -14.60 4.49
C LYS A 105 -0.98 -14.67 5.56
N ALA A 106 -1.79 -13.62 5.70
CA ALA A 106 -2.87 -13.58 6.71
C ALA A 106 -3.97 -14.61 6.44
N ILE A 107 -4.26 -14.92 5.16
CA ILE A 107 -5.28 -15.89 4.77
C ILE A 107 -4.73 -17.30 4.46
N ALA A 108 -3.49 -17.59 4.80
CA ALA A 108 -2.82 -18.85 4.45
C ALA A 108 -3.57 -20.12 4.91
N ASN A 109 -4.45 -20.01 5.91
CA ASN A 109 -5.26 -21.12 6.42
C ASN A 109 -6.54 -21.37 5.58
N PHE A 110 -6.91 -20.47 4.65
CA PHE A 110 -8.09 -20.60 3.78
C PHE A 110 -7.73 -21.19 2.41
N LYS A 111 -6.92 -22.24 2.38
CA LYS A 111 -6.37 -22.84 1.14
C LYS A 111 -7.41 -23.42 0.19
N GLU A 112 -8.59 -23.75 0.68
CA GLU A 112 -9.67 -24.38 -0.12
C GLU A 112 -10.66 -23.37 -0.72
N ALA A 113 -10.50 -22.08 -0.43
CA ALA A 113 -11.38 -21.05 -0.97
C ALA A 113 -11.27 -20.99 -2.49
N LYS A 114 -12.41 -21.12 -3.19
CA LYS A 114 -12.52 -21.03 -4.66
C LYS A 114 -12.99 -19.65 -5.12
N SER A 115 -13.70 -18.94 -4.24
CA SER A 115 -14.24 -17.61 -4.53
C SER A 115 -14.15 -16.72 -3.30
N ALA A 116 -14.12 -15.39 -3.53
CA ALA A 116 -14.08 -14.38 -2.48
C ALA A 116 -14.89 -13.15 -2.88
N ILE A 117 -15.50 -12.52 -1.88
CA ILE A 117 -16.20 -11.25 -2.06
C ILE A 117 -15.44 -10.17 -1.32
N ILE A 118 -15.08 -9.09 -2.03
CA ILE A 118 -14.49 -7.91 -1.44
C ILE A 118 -15.58 -6.85 -1.23
N LEU A 119 -15.82 -6.49 0.04
CA LEU A 119 -16.76 -5.43 0.39
C LEU A 119 -16.04 -4.10 0.46
N GLY A 120 -16.26 -3.26 -0.56
CA GLY A 120 -15.65 -1.95 -0.71
C GLY A 120 -14.63 -1.87 -1.83
N ALA A 121 -14.62 -0.72 -2.54
CA ALA A 121 -13.71 -0.40 -3.65
C ALA A 121 -12.74 0.73 -3.25
N GLY A 122 -12.14 0.59 -2.06
CA GLY A 122 -11.16 1.54 -1.50
C GLY A 122 -9.73 1.28 -1.99
N GLY A 123 -8.76 2.02 -1.43
CA GLY A 123 -7.35 1.97 -1.86
C GLY A 123 -6.66 0.61 -1.68
N THR A 124 -7.17 -0.27 -0.81
CA THR A 124 -6.61 -1.61 -0.59
C THR A 124 -7.28 -2.68 -1.46
N ALA A 125 -8.49 -2.41 -1.98
CA ALA A 125 -9.26 -3.39 -2.76
C ALA A 125 -8.50 -3.94 -3.97
N ASN A 126 -7.75 -3.09 -4.70
CA ASN A 126 -6.91 -3.52 -5.83
C ASN A 126 -5.87 -4.56 -5.40
N ALA A 127 -5.19 -4.31 -4.28
CA ALA A 127 -4.16 -5.23 -3.79
C ALA A 127 -4.76 -6.58 -3.35
N LEU A 128 -5.92 -6.56 -2.70
CA LEU A 128 -6.64 -7.78 -2.29
C LEU A 128 -7.15 -8.57 -3.49
N ALA A 129 -7.77 -7.89 -4.45
CA ALA A 129 -8.29 -8.51 -5.67
C ALA A 129 -7.16 -9.15 -6.50
N TYR A 130 -6.05 -8.42 -6.69
CA TYR A 130 -4.85 -8.95 -7.33
C TYR A 130 -4.30 -10.17 -6.59
N ALA A 131 -4.18 -10.09 -5.28
CA ALA A 131 -3.65 -11.17 -4.44
C ALA A 131 -4.50 -12.45 -4.58
N LEU A 132 -5.82 -12.34 -4.45
CA LEU A 132 -6.73 -13.46 -4.58
C LEU A 132 -6.70 -14.06 -5.99
N LYS A 133 -6.75 -13.23 -7.02
CA LYS A 133 -6.68 -13.70 -8.42
C LYS A 133 -5.37 -14.42 -8.72
N SER A 134 -4.25 -13.99 -8.12
CA SER A 134 -2.94 -14.66 -8.26
C SER A 134 -2.92 -16.08 -7.66
N GLN A 135 -3.90 -16.42 -6.81
CA GLN A 135 -4.10 -17.76 -6.22
C GLN A 135 -5.22 -18.54 -6.93
N ASN A 136 -5.67 -18.09 -8.10
CA ASN A 136 -6.80 -18.68 -8.84
C ASN A 136 -8.11 -18.70 -8.03
N ILE A 137 -8.32 -17.68 -7.19
CA ILE A 137 -9.58 -17.48 -6.46
C ILE A 137 -10.43 -16.48 -7.25
N ASP A 138 -11.67 -16.85 -7.57
CA ASP A 138 -12.62 -15.98 -8.24
C ASP A 138 -12.99 -14.80 -7.33
N VAL A 139 -12.99 -13.58 -7.87
CA VAL A 139 -13.19 -12.37 -7.06
C VAL A 139 -14.38 -11.58 -7.56
N CYS A 140 -15.30 -11.31 -6.65
CA CYS A 140 -16.39 -10.37 -6.83
C CYS A 140 -16.19 -9.15 -5.94
N ILE A 141 -16.41 -7.93 -6.48
CA ILE A 141 -16.25 -6.69 -5.72
C ILE A 141 -17.60 -5.99 -5.58
N LEU A 142 -18.00 -5.75 -4.34
CA LEU A 142 -19.23 -5.03 -4.03
C LEU A 142 -18.90 -3.66 -3.45
N ASN A 143 -19.58 -2.61 -3.95
CA ASN A 143 -19.41 -1.26 -3.41
C ASN A 143 -20.66 -0.40 -3.61
N ARG A 144 -20.98 0.44 -2.62
CA ARG A 144 -22.13 1.36 -2.67
C ARG A 144 -22.05 2.34 -3.87
N SER A 145 -20.87 2.89 -4.16
CA SER A 145 -20.67 3.83 -5.26
C SER A 145 -20.29 3.09 -6.54
N LYS A 146 -21.13 3.17 -7.57
CA LYS A 146 -20.85 2.59 -8.90
C LYS A 146 -19.58 3.14 -9.53
N ALA A 147 -19.34 4.45 -9.41
CA ALA A 147 -18.16 5.10 -9.99
C ALA A 147 -16.83 4.54 -9.44
N ARG A 148 -16.81 4.05 -8.19
CA ARG A 148 -15.61 3.42 -7.63
C ARG A 148 -15.36 2.00 -8.16
N LEU A 149 -16.35 1.37 -8.76
CA LEU A 149 -16.24 0.05 -9.37
C LEU A 149 -15.68 0.11 -10.80
N ASP A 150 -15.74 1.26 -11.47
CA ASP A 150 -15.39 1.37 -12.89
C ASP A 150 -13.96 0.87 -13.18
N LYS A 151 -13.02 1.14 -12.29
CA LYS A 151 -11.64 0.67 -12.41
C LYS A 151 -11.42 -0.85 -12.22
N PHE A 152 -12.45 -1.57 -11.80
CA PHE A 152 -12.38 -3.02 -11.55
C PHE A 152 -13.11 -3.85 -12.59
N LYS A 153 -14.05 -3.26 -13.35
CA LYS A 153 -15.00 -3.96 -14.23
C LYS A 153 -14.34 -4.77 -15.35
N ASP A 154 -13.18 -4.32 -15.83
CA ASP A 154 -12.48 -5.02 -16.92
C ASP A 154 -11.82 -6.33 -16.45
N HIS A 155 -11.70 -6.52 -15.14
CA HIS A 155 -10.94 -7.63 -14.56
C HIS A 155 -11.70 -8.47 -13.54
N TYR A 156 -12.81 -7.95 -12.99
CA TYR A 156 -13.54 -8.56 -11.88
C TYR A 156 -15.04 -8.37 -12.04
N GLU A 157 -15.81 -9.32 -11.51
CA GLU A 157 -17.23 -9.11 -11.33
C GLU A 157 -17.50 -8.02 -10.30
N CYS A 158 -18.37 -7.06 -10.63
CA CYS A 158 -18.63 -5.91 -9.80
C CYS A 158 -20.12 -5.63 -9.65
N PHE A 159 -20.57 -5.48 -8.42
CA PHE A 159 -21.97 -5.16 -8.10
C PHE A 159 -22.07 -3.97 -7.15
N SER A 160 -23.13 -3.17 -7.33
CA SER A 160 -23.48 -2.09 -6.39
C SER A 160 -24.76 -2.45 -5.64
N TRP A 161 -24.83 -2.07 -4.37
CA TRP A 161 -26.07 -2.14 -3.57
C TRP A 161 -26.63 -0.74 -3.32
#